data_6d5ca9df273f873eebc9184c4697b53b
#
_entry.id   6d5ca9df273f873eebc9184c4697b53b
#
_cell.length_a   1.000
_cell.length_b   1.000
_cell.length_c   1.000
_cell.angle_alpha   90.00
_cell.angle_beta   90.00
_cell.angle_gamma   90.00
#
_symmetry.space_group_name_H-M   'P 1'
#
loop_
_entity.id
_entity.type
_entity.pdbx_description
1 polymer ?
#
loop_
_entity_poly.entity_id
_entity_poly.type
_entity_poly.pdbx_seq_one_letter_code
_entity_poly.pdbx_strand_id
1 'polypeptide(L)'
;TCDSTSLDDNVQLSIVKIDGITKKYVSYITDDVALTTEVNIKDGIYEIIKRDSKQPVLYRDFPLIGSEKFYFPYTLNGFEFNPTERRNGLLLNSADHPNCVLNRNIVDKAIDAVLKFNEWLITKNATNRYLLASSRIPKASEEYSESVAAPWIKNLQANWRRQLLQERLVETDNGTDILMNLSVPSFSPTSTKEVNETFYNLLHDQYIGRGVLPVFKHLQGWLDIVRPEYETWGTKLK
;
A
#
# COMPACT_ATOMS: atom_id res chain seq x y z
N THR A 1 -14.66 -22.72 2.96
CA THR A 1 -13.47 -23.31 3.61
C THR A 1 -12.31 -22.32 3.54
N CYS A 2 -11.41 -22.43 4.50
CA CYS A 2 -10.17 -21.65 4.54
C CYS A 2 -9.03 -22.63 4.85
N ASP A 3 -8.05 -22.69 3.95
CA ASP A 3 -6.85 -23.49 4.11
C ASP A 3 -5.65 -22.54 4.19
N SER A 4 -4.75 -22.77 5.14
CA SER A 4 -3.59 -21.91 5.33
C SER A 4 -2.30 -22.72 5.36
N THR A 5 -1.25 -22.17 4.73
CA THR A 5 0.08 -22.79 4.62
C THR A 5 1.14 -21.76 4.93
N SER A 6 2.09 -22.07 5.80
CA SER A 6 3.27 -21.23 6.04
C SER A 6 4.16 -21.22 4.80
N LEU A 7 4.59 -20.03 4.38
CA LEU A 7 5.54 -19.83 3.28
C LEU A 7 6.93 -19.43 3.80
N ASP A 8 6.98 -18.83 4.99
CA ASP A 8 8.18 -18.34 5.66
C ASP A 8 7.86 -18.13 7.15
N ASP A 9 8.81 -17.79 8.00
CA ASP A 9 8.64 -17.61 9.45
C ASP A 9 7.44 -16.70 9.80
N ASN A 10 7.29 -15.61 9.07
CA ASN A 10 6.23 -14.61 9.29
C ASN A 10 5.21 -14.55 8.15
N VAL A 11 5.32 -15.39 7.12
CA VAL A 11 4.48 -15.30 5.92
C VAL A 11 3.61 -16.51 5.75
N GLN A 12 2.32 -16.28 5.57
CA GLN A 12 1.30 -17.30 5.40
C GLN A 12 0.51 -17.07 4.12
N LEU A 13 0.25 -18.14 3.38
CA LEU A 13 -0.71 -18.17 2.28
C LEU A 13 -2.02 -18.75 2.79
N SER A 14 -3.11 -18.02 2.57
CA SER A 14 -4.47 -18.50 2.87
C SER A 14 -5.29 -18.59 1.59
N ILE A 15 -5.97 -19.73 1.42
CA ILE A 15 -6.87 -19.99 0.30
C ILE A 15 -8.30 -20.04 0.84
N VAL A 16 -9.11 -19.07 0.44
CA VAL A 16 -10.48 -18.90 0.92
C VAL A 16 -11.46 -19.26 -0.21
N LYS A 17 -12.40 -20.17 0.07
CA LYS A 17 -13.45 -20.59 -0.87
C LYS A 17 -14.81 -20.20 -0.30
N ILE A 18 -15.50 -19.28 -0.97
CA ILE A 18 -16.85 -18.80 -0.61
C ILE A 18 -17.69 -18.79 -1.89
N ASP A 19 -18.83 -19.43 -1.87
CA ASP A 19 -19.83 -19.45 -2.95
C ASP A 19 -19.24 -19.80 -4.34
N GLY A 20 -18.33 -20.77 -4.37
CA GLY A 20 -17.65 -21.20 -5.59
C GLY A 20 -16.50 -20.30 -6.06
N ILE A 21 -16.28 -19.16 -5.41
CA ILE A 21 -15.16 -18.26 -5.69
C ILE A 21 -13.98 -18.62 -4.81
N THR A 22 -12.82 -18.79 -5.43
CA THR A 22 -11.56 -19.03 -4.71
C THR A 22 -10.71 -17.77 -4.74
N LYS A 23 -10.33 -17.28 -3.56
CA LYS A 23 -9.40 -16.17 -3.38
C LYS A 23 -8.18 -16.62 -2.62
N LYS A 24 -7.03 -16.03 -2.95
CA LYS A 24 -5.76 -16.30 -2.29
C LYS A 24 -5.26 -15.02 -1.63
N TYR A 25 -4.81 -15.15 -0.41
CA TYR A 25 -4.28 -14.06 0.39
C TYR A 25 -2.90 -14.42 0.91
N VAL A 26 -1.98 -13.47 0.82
CA VAL A 26 -0.69 -13.57 1.52
C VAL A 26 -0.73 -12.62 2.69
N SER A 27 -0.34 -13.12 3.85
CA SER A 27 -0.31 -12.35 5.10
C SER A 27 1.10 -12.36 5.69
N TYR A 28 1.54 -11.20 6.17
CA TYR A 28 2.73 -11.05 7.00
C TYR A 28 2.27 -10.83 8.44
N ILE A 29 2.69 -11.70 9.33
CA ILE A 29 2.18 -11.78 10.71
C ILE A 29 3.32 -11.53 11.68
N THR A 30 3.11 -10.64 12.64
CA THR A 30 3.98 -10.36 13.78
C THR A 30 3.21 -10.60 15.07
N ASP A 31 3.83 -10.36 16.22
CA ASP A 31 3.15 -10.46 17.52
C ASP A 31 2.05 -9.41 17.70
N ASP A 32 2.13 -8.27 17.01
CA ASP A 32 1.21 -7.14 17.19
C ASP A 32 0.18 -6.99 16.06
N VAL A 33 0.57 -7.37 14.81
CA VAL A 33 -0.24 -7.09 13.63
C VAL A 33 -0.17 -8.21 12.59
N ALA A 34 -1.22 -8.31 11.78
CA ALA A 34 -1.20 -9.04 10.52
C ALA A 34 -1.52 -8.09 9.35
N LEU A 35 -0.67 -8.13 8.33
CA LEU A 35 -0.84 -7.41 7.07
C LEU A 35 -1.24 -8.40 6.00
N THR A 36 -2.31 -8.11 5.26
CA THR A 36 -2.84 -9.06 4.26
C THR A 36 -3.08 -8.36 2.92
N THR A 37 -2.71 -9.03 1.84
CA THR A 37 -3.04 -8.63 0.47
C THR A 37 -3.61 -9.81 -0.32
N GLU A 38 -4.57 -9.53 -1.20
CA GLU A 38 -5.09 -10.52 -2.14
C GLU A 38 -4.09 -10.69 -3.30
N VAL A 39 -3.87 -11.92 -3.73
CA VAL A 39 -2.95 -12.24 -4.82
C VAL A 39 -3.53 -13.28 -5.77
N ASN A 40 -3.19 -13.16 -7.05
CA ASN A 40 -3.24 -14.29 -7.97
C ASN A 40 -1.86 -14.98 -7.97
N ILE A 41 -1.85 -16.31 -8.02
CA ILE A 41 -0.61 -17.08 -8.13
C ILE A 41 -0.67 -17.89 -9.41
N LYS A 42 0.22 -17.56 -10.34
CA LYS A 42 0.37 -18.26 -11.61
C LYS A 42 1.86 -18.55 -11.85
N ASP A 43 2.19 -19.80 -12.12
CA ASP A 43 3.57 -20.25 -12.37
C ASP A 43 4.57 -19.81 -11.28
N GLY A 44 4.12 -19.78 -10.01
CA GLY A 44 4.94 -19.34 -8.87
C GLY A 44 5.08 -17.82 -8.70
N ILE A 45 4.52 -17.02 -9.61
CA ILE A 45 4.54 -15.55 -9.55
C ILE A 45 3.31 -15.06 -8.78
N TYR A 46 3.53 -14.16 -7.84
CA TYR A 46 2.49 -13.50 -7.05
C TYR A 46 2.09 -12.20 -7.74
N GLU A 47 0.88 -12.15 -8.29
CA GLU A 47 0.30 -10.91 -8.83
C GLU A 47 -0.57 -10.27 -7.76
N ILE A 48 -0.18 -9.08 -7.30
CA ILE A 48 -0.92 -8.33 -6.29
C ILE A 48 -2.20 -7.81 -6.91
N ILE A 49 -3.32 -8.03 -6.21
CA ILE A 49 -4.65 -7.61 -6.64
C ILE A 49 -5.03 -6.31 -5.95
N LYS A 50 -5.54 -5.37 -6.74
CA LYS A 50 -6.04 -4.11 -6.21
C LYS A 50 -7.21 -4.37 -5.27
N ARG A 51 -7.07 -3.93 -4.02
CA ARG A 51 -8.14 -4.02 -3.03
C ARG A 51 -9.37 -3.21 -3.49
N ASP A 52 -10.55 -3.75 -3.25
CA ASP A 52 -11.80 -2.99 -3.43
C ASP A 52 -11.81 -1.78 -2.46
N SER A 53 -12.04 -0.59 -3.00
CA SER A 53 -12.08 0.67 -2.23
C SER A 53 -13.22 0.73 -1.20
N LYS A 54 -14.19 -0.16 -1.30
CA LYS A 54 -15.31 -0.27 -0.35
C LYS A 54 -15.03 -1.23 0.81
N GLN A 55 -13.91 -1.97 0.74
CA GLN A 55 -13.54 -2.89 1.82
C GLN A 55 -12.83 -2.14 2.95
N PRO A 56 -13.18 -2.42 4.21
CA PRO A 56 -12.44 -1.92 5.36
C PRO A 56 -10.95 -2.23 5.26
N VAL A 57 -10.13 -1.31 5.74
CA VAL A 57 -8.67 -1.46 5.80
C VAL A 57 -8.23 -1.97 7.15
N LEU A 58 -8.89 -1.51 8.21
CA LEU A 58 -8.53 -1.84 9.59
C LEU A 58 -9.44 -2.92 10.14
N TYR A 59 -8.83 -3.82 10.89
CA TYR A 59 -9.48 -4.93 11.56
C TYR A 59 -8.95 -5.06 13.00
N ARG A 60 -9.82 -5.52 13.87
CA ARG A 60 -9.50 -6.12 15.15
C ARG A 60 -10.37 -7.35 15.32
N ASP A 61 -9.92 -8.52 14.79
CA ASP A 61 -10.72 -9.74 14.68
C ASP A 61 -12.00 -9.60 13.83
N PHE A 62 -12.49 -8.38 13.67
CA PHE A 62 -13.63 -8.00 12.83
C PHE A 62 -13.31 -6.72 12.04
N PRO A 63 -13.99 -6.48 10.90
CA PRO A 63 -13.78 -5.28 10.11
C PRO A 63 -14.25 -4.02 10.86
N LEU A 64 -13.43 -2.96 10.83
CA LEU A 64 -13.82 -1.63 11.27
C LEU A 64 -14.47 -0.92 10.07
N ILE A 65 -15.79 -1.01 9.95
CA ILE A 65 -16.56 -0.47 8.82
C ILE A 65 -16.51 1.07 8.87
N GLY A 66 -16.00 1.69 7.79
CA GLY A 66 -15.70 3.13 7.75
C GLY A 66 -14.21 3.42 7.68
N SER A 67 -13.36 2.40 7.91
CA SER A 67 -11.89 2.52 7.79
C SER A 67 -11.38 2.45 6.34
N GLU A 68 -12.26 2.41 5.34
CA GLU A 68 -11.89 2.35 3.92
C GLU A 68 -11.01 3.52 3.49
N LYS A 69 -11.15 4.65 4.19
CA LYS A 69 -10.38 5.89 3.97
C LYS A 69 -8.99 5.88 4.62
N PHE A 70 -8.62 4.82 5.31
CA PHE A 70 -7.29 4.72 5.94
C PHE A 70 -6.17 4.45 4.93
N TYR A 71 -6.40 4.46 3.66
CA TYR A 71 -5.44 4.41 2.53
C TYR A 71 -4.16 3.59 2.73
N PHE A 72 -4.20 2.60 3.57
CA PHE A 72 -3.09 1.69 3.77
C PHE A 72 -3.01 0.69 2.61
N PRO A 73 -1.83 0.30 2.13
CA PRO A 73 -1.73 -0.60 0.96
C PRO A 73 -2.23 -2.01 1.25
N TYR A 74 -2.25 -2.40 2.52
CA TYR A 74 -2.67 -3.71 3.01
C TYR A 74 -3.93 -3.61 3.86
N THR A 75 -4.64 -4.71 4.00
CA THR A 75 -5.55 -4.89 5.11
C THR A 75 -4.72 -5.09 6.37
N LEU A 76 -4.98 -4.30 7.40
CA LEU A 76 -4.25 -4.28 8.67
C LEU A 76 -5.15 -4.79 9.79
N ASN A 77 -4.81 -5.93 10.36
CA ASN A 77 -5.40 -6.42 11.60
C ASN A 77 -4.44 -6.13 12.77
N GLY A 78 -4.82 -5.24 13.67
CA GLY A 78 -4.06 -5.01 14.90
C GLY A 78 -4.71 -5.77 16.04
N PHE A 79 -3.99 -6.71 16.63
CA PHE A 79 -4.55 -7.65 17.62
C PHE A 79 -5.04 -6.97 18.88
N GLU A 80 -4.48 -5.82 19.23
CA GLU A 80 -4.85 -5.04 20.40
C GLU A 80 -5.41 -3.64 20.04
N PHE A 81 -5.89 -3.44 18.83
CA PHE A 81 -6.52 -2.17 18.47
C PHE A 81 -7.72 -1.86 19.37
N ASN A 82 -7.83 -0.61 19.72
CA ASN A 82 -8.97 -0.06 20.43
C ASN A 82 -9.80 0.78 19.45
N PRO A 83 -10.89 0.23 18.92
CA PRO A 83 -11.75 0.93 17.98
C PRO A 83 -12.55 2.05 18.66
N THR A 84 -13.04 2.99 17.84
CA THR A 84 -14.06 3.95 18.27
C THR A 84 -15.33 3.22 18.70
N GLU A 85 -16.22 3.90 19.44
CA GLU A 85 -17.51 3.32 19.84
C GLU A 85 -18.34 2.86 18.64
N ARG A 86 -18.29 3.60 17.53
CA ARG A 86 -18.97 3.27 16.27
C ARG A 86 -18.27 2.16 15.48
N ARG A 87 -17.08 1.72 15.92
CA ARG A 87 -16.25 0.72 15.23
C ARG A 87 -15.92 1.09 13.79
N ASN A 88 -15.79 2.38 13.49
CA ASN A 88 -15.49 2.91 12.16
C ASN A 88 -14.05 3.43 12.03
N GLY A 89 -13.22 3.24 13.03
CA GLY A 89 -11.83 3.67 13.07
C GLY A 89 -11.19 3.36 14.41
N LEU A 90 -10.03 3.95 14.66
CA LEU A 90 -9.25 3.80 15.87
C LEU A 90 -9.42 5.00 16.80
N LEU A 91 -9.35 4.78 18.09
CA LEU A 91 -9.24 5.86 19.08
C LEU A 91 -7.87 6.53 18.94
N LEU A 92 -7.84 7.82 18.47
CA LEU A 92 -6.61 8.59 18.27
C LEU A 92 -6.74 10.03 18.78
N ASN A 93 -7.85 10.37 19.43
CA ASN A 93 -8.24 11.73 19.79
C ASN A 93 -7.59 12.30 21.06
N SER A 94 -6.75 11.55 21.75
CA SER A 94 -6.06 11.99 22.97
C SER A 94 -4.55 11.73 22.87
N ALA A 95 -3.75 12.67 23.39
CA ALA A 95 -2.30 12.53 23.45
C ALA A 95 -1.89 11.40 24.42
N ASP A 96 -2.52 11.37 25.60
CA ASP A 96 -2.05 10.59 26.75
C ASP A 96 -2.98 9.43 27.15
N HIS A 97 -4.17 9.33 26.55
CA HIS A 97 -5.08 8.23 26.86
C HIS A 97 -4.43 6.89 26.43
N PRO A 98 -4.34 5.89 27.33
CA PRO A 98 -3.60 4.65 27.06
C PRO A 98 -4.00 3.96 25.75
N ASN A 99 -5.29 3.85 25.44
CA ASN A 99 -5.79 3.22 24.22
C ASN A 99 -5.39 4.00 22.95
N CYS A 100 -5.33 5.33 23.02
CA CYS A 100 -4.87 6.16 21.91
C CYS A 100 -3.37 6.00 21.66
N VAL A 101 -2.59 5.94 22.75
CA VAL A 101 -1.14 5.69 22.70
C VAL A 101 -0.86 4.30 22.12
N LEU A 102 -1.59 3.28 22.61
CA LEU A 102 -1.44 1.92 22.14
C LEU A 102 -1.76 1.80 20.65
N ASN A 103 -2.86 2.39 20.18
CA ASN A 103 -3.23 2.40 18.77
C ASN A 103 -2.14 3.03 17.88
N ARG A 104 -1.56 4.17 18.32
CA ARG A 104 -0.46 4.81 17.57
C ARG A 104 0.76 3.90 17.50
N ASN A 105 1.14 3.28 18.61
CA ASN A 105 2.28 2.36 18.66
C ASN A 105 2.08 1.14 17.74
N ILE A 106 0.86 0.59 17.70
CA ILE A 106 0.54 -0.54 16.81
C ILE A 106 0.63 -0.11 15.35
N VAL A 107 0.14 1.08 14.99
CA VAL A 107 0.25 1.59 13.61
C VAL A 107 1.72 1.86 13.24
N ASP A 108 2.53 2.39 14.15
CA ASP A 108 3.97 2.58 13.90
C ASP A 108 4.67 1.23 13.65
N LYS A 109 4.39 0.21 14.46
CA LYS A 109 4.87 -1.16 14.23
C LYS A 109 4.37 -1.77 12.93
N ALA A 110 3.13 -1.45 12.51
CA ALA A 110 2.59 -1.89 11.24
C ALA A 110 3.39 -1.34 10.05
N ILE A 111 3.91 -0.11 10.14
CA ILE A 111 4.77 0.47 9.10
C ILE A 111 6.07 -0.33 8.96
N ASP A 112 6.72 -0.68 10.07
CA ASP A 112 7.92 -1.50 10.04
C ASP A 112 7.64 -2.89 9.45
N ALA A 113 6.50 -3.48 9.78
CA ALA A 113 6.06 -4.75 9.23
C ALA A 113 5.80 -4.66 7.71
N VAL A 114 5.23 -3.54 7.22
CA VAL A 114 5.01 -3.33 5.78
C VAL A 114 6.31 -3.33 5.00
N LEU A 115 7.36 -2.68 5.50
CA LEU A 115 8.64 -2.64 4.80
C LEU A 115 9.21 -4.06 4.63
N LYS A 116 9.16 -4.87 5.67
CA LYS A 116 9.59 -6.28 5.62
C LYS A 116 8.72 -7.12 4.68
N PHE A 117 7.41 -6.85 4.67
CA PHE A 117 6.50 -7.55 3.77
C PHE A 117 6.72 -7.14 2.30
N ASN A 118 6.96 -5.85 2.04
CA ASN A 118 7.35 -5.36 0.71
C ASN A 118 8.62 -6.06 0.23
N GLU A 119 9.67 -6.13 1.08
CA GLU A 119 10.91 -6.81 0.77
C GLU A 119 10.67 -8.28 0.41
N TRP A 120 9.88 -9.00 1.20
CA TRP A 120 9.50 -10.38 0.89
C TRP A 120 8.80 -10.50 -0.46
N LEU A 121 7.80 -9.67 -0.75
CA LEU A 121 7.09 -9.66 -2.04
C LEU A 121 8.05 -9.34 -3.21
N ILE A 122 9.00 -8.44 -3.01
CA ILE A 122 10.03 -8.10 -4.00
C ILE A 122 10.94 -9.31 -4.25
N THR A 123 11.38 -10.03 -3.23
CA THR A 123 12.21 -11.24 -3.38
C THR A 123 11.47 -12.37 -4.10
N LYS A 124 10.15 -12.43 -3.98
CA LYS A 124 9.28 -13.35 -4.72
C LYS A 124 8.91 -12.86 -6.14
N ASN A 125 9.51 -11.77 -6.60
CA ASN A 125 9.20 -11.15 -7.89
C ASN A 125 7.69 -10.87 -8.07
N ALA A 126 7.00 -10.48 -6.99
CA ALA A 126 5.59 -10.13 -7.07
C ALA A 126 5.38 -9.00 -8.09
N THR A 127 4.30 -9.07 -8.85
CA THR A 127 3.93 -8.06 -9.85
C THR A 127 2.82 -7.14 -9.35
N ASN A 128 2.60 -6.01 -10.04
CA ASN A 128 1.69 -4.92 -9.64
C ASN A 128 2.12 -4.22 -8.34
N ARG A 129 3.43 -4.17 -8.08
CA ARG A 129 4.00 -3.57 -6.86
C ARG A 129 3.67 -2.09 -6.68
N TYR A 130 3.30 -1.37 -7.74
CA TYR A 130 2.82 0.01 -7.64
C TYR A 130 1.64 0.15 -6.66
N LEU A 131 0.84 -0.90 -6.47
CA LEU A 131 -0.26 -0.92 -5.50
C LEU A 131 0.22 -0.80 -4.05
N LEU A 132 1.47 -1.15 -3.77
CA LEU A 132 2.09 -1.06 -2.45
C LEU A 132 2.60 0.36 -2.13
N ALA A 133 2.67 1.24 -3.12
CA ALA A 133 3.15 2.62 -2.96
C ALA A 133 2.08 3.58 -2.40
N SER A 134 0.87 3.11 -2.13
CA SER A 134 -0.17 3.94 -1.51
C SER A 134 0.27 4.41 -0.13
N SER A 135 0.37 5.72 0.05
CA SER A 135 0.86 6.34 1.28
C SER A 135 -0.08 7.41 1.83
N ARG A 136 -1.28 7.49 1.26
CA ARG A 136 -2.28 8.45 1.74
C ARG A 136 -2.74 8.00 3.12
N ILE A 137 -2.57 8.87 4.10
CA ILE A 137 -3.18 8.71 5.41
C ILE A 137 -4.50 9.46 5.39
N PRO A 138 -5.54 8.93 6.05
CA PRO A 138 -6.85 9.53 6.03
C PRO A 138 -6.79 10.99 6.47
N LYS A 139 -7.62 11.83 5.86
CA LYS A 139 -8.00 13.06 6.53
C LYS A 139 -8.52 12.66 7.91
N ALA A 140 -8.06 13.36 8.94
CA ALA A 140 -8.61 13.18 10.26
C ALA A 140 -10.14 13.12 10.14
N SER A 141 -10.75 12.04 10.60
CA SER A 141 -12.20 12.00 10.70
C SER A 141 -12.61 13.10 11.70
N GLU A 142 -13.85 13.56 11.63
CA GLU A 142 -14.38 14.53 12.60
C GLU A 142 -14.23 14.06 14.06
N GLU A 143 -13.98 12.75 14.26
CA GLU A 143 -13.71 12.12 15.55
C GLU A 143 -12.25 12.27 16.02
N TYR A 144 -11.33 12.68 15.13
CA TYR A 144 -9.96 12.99 15.52
C TYR A 144 -9.85 14.46 15.87
N SER A 145 -9.60 14.77 17.10
CA SER A 145 -9.20 16.14 17.46
C SER A 145 -8.00 16.53 16.62
N GLU A 146 -8.16 17.50 15.72
CA GLU A 146 -7.08 17.99 14.86
C GLU A 146 -5.84 18.40 15.64
N SER A 147 -6.00 18.81 16.90
CA SER A 147 -4.92 19.26 17.76
C SER A 147 -3.98 18.15 18.22
N VAL A 148 -4.43 16.91 18.32
CA VAL A 148 -3.65 15.80 18.89
C VAL A 148 -3.24 14.77 17.84
N ALA A 149 -4.18 14.31 17.04
CA ALA A 149 -3.92 13.27 16.04
C ALA A 149 -3.21 13.83 14.80
N ALA A 150 -3.49 15.07 14.38
CA ALA A 150 -2.96 15.63 13.15
C ALA A 150 -1.41 15.73 13.13
N PRO A 151 -0.71 16.16 14.19
CA PRO A 151 0.75 16.19 14.20
C PRO A 151 1.35 14.78 14.07
N TRP A 152 0.79 13.79 14.77
CA TRP A 152 1.24 12.40 14.67
C TRP A 152 1.01 11.85 13.27
N ILE A 153 -0.18 12.03 12.69
CA ILE A 153 -0.51 11.59 11.32
C ILE A 153 0.47 12.21 10.31
N LYS A 154 0.76 13.51 10.44
CA LYS A 154 1.69 14.21 9.56
C LYS A 154 3.11 13.63 9.65
N ASN A 155 3.58 13.36 10.85
CA ASN A 155 4.90 12.77 11.07
C ASN A 155 4.97 11.33 10.56
N LEU A 156 3.95 10.52 10.85
CA LEU A 156 3.80 9.16 10.38
C LEU A 156 3.87 9.13 8.84
N GLN A 157 3.10 9.99 8.17
CA GLN A 157 3.05 10.08 6.72
C GLN A 157 4.40 10.52 6.11
N ALA A 158 5.08 11.48 6.74
CA ALA A 158 6.39 11.94 6.29
C ALA A 158 7.46 10.83 6.42
N ASN A 159 7.42 10.08 7.52
CA ASN A 159 8.33 8.94 7.75
C ASN A 159 8.04 7.81 6.76
N TRP A 160 6.79 7.44 6.60
CA TRP A 160 6.35 6.42 5.66
C TRP A 160 6.83 6.72 4.23
N ARG A 161 6.55 7.92 3.71
CA ARG A 161 6.98 8.29 2.36
C ARG A 161 8.49 8.29 2.18
N ARG A 162 9.23 8.72 3.20
CA ARG A 162 10.71 8.71 3.15
C ARG A 162 11.24 7.29 2.99
N GLN A 163 10.64 6.33 3.68
CA GLN A 163 11.01 4.92 3.58
C GLN A 163 10.57 4.33 2.23
N LEU A 164 9.32 4.55 1.81
CA LEU A 164 8.82 4.06 0.53
C LEU A 164 9.66 4.54 -0.67
N LEU A 165 10.22 5.74 -0.63
CA LEU A 165 11.08 6.25 -1.72
C LEU A 165 12.31 5.38 -1.96
N GLN A 166 12.77 4.63 -0.97
CA GLN A 166 13.91 3.71 -1.08
C GLN A 166 13.49 2.27 -1.45
N GLU A 167 12.19 2.00 -1.48
CA GLU A 167 11.67 0.67 -1.81
C GLU A 167 11.73 0.40 -3.32
N ARG A 168 12.11 -0.84 -3.68
CA ARG A 168 12.22 -1.31 -5.07
C ARG A 168 10.86 -1.69 -5.66
N LEU A 169 9.93 -0.74 -5.66
CA LEU A 169 8.55 -0.96 -6.11
C LEU A 169 8.35 -0.72 -7.60
N VAL A 170 9.27 -0.03 -8.27
CA VAL A 170 9.13 0.28 -9.69
C VAL A 170 9.54 -0.91 -10.54
N GLU A 171 8.59 -1.51 -11.22
CA GLU A 171 8.83 -2.57 -12.22
C GLU A 171 9.19 -1.90 -13.54
N THR A 172 10.35 -2.24 -14.08
CA THR A 172 10.89 -1.74 -15.35
C THR A 172 11.14 -2.89 -16.32
N ASP A 173 11.36 -2.60 -17.58
CA ASP A 173 11.64 -3.62 -18.60
C ASP A 173 12.94 -4.41 -18.30
N ASN A 174 13.86 -3.81 -17.53
CA ASN A 174 15.14 -4.40 -17.15
C ASN A 174 15.19 -4.91 -15.69
N GLY A 175 14.04 -5.02 -15.01
CA GLY A 175 13.98 -5.47 -13.64
C GLY A 175 13.21 -4.52 -12.72
N THR A 176 13.85 -4.01 -11.69
CA THR A 176 13.20 -3.14 -10.70
C THR A 176 14.10 -2.01 -10.27
N ASP A 177 13.48 -0.88 -9.89
CA ASP A 177 14.19 0.28 -9.36
C ASP A 177 13.48 0.86 -8.13
N ILE A 178 14.19 1.73 -7.41
CA ILE A 178 13.64 2.42 -6.24
C ILE A 178 12.63 3.49 -6.65
N LEU A 179 11.64 3.72 -5.80
CA LEU A 179 10.56 4.66 -6.08
C LEU A 179 11.07 6.09 -6.30
N MET A 180 12.15 6.48 -5.63
CA MET A 180 12.73 7.83 -5.78
C MET A 180 13.17 8.16 -7.21
N ASN A 181 13.51 7.15 -8.02
CA ASN A 181 13.94 7.32 -9.40
C ASN A 181 12.77 7.34 -10.39
N LEU A 182 11.55 7.04 -9.94
CA LEU A 182 10.37 6.94 -10.80
C LEU A 182 10.09 8.24 -11.55
N SER A 183 9.91 8.12 -12.84
CA SER A 183 9.37 9.16 -13.73
C SER A 183 8.08 8.66 -14.37
N VAL A 184 7.01 9.43 -14.25
CA VAL A 184 5.70 9.05 -14.77
C VAL A 184 5.26 10.07 -15.82
N PRO A 185 5.39 9.76 -17.13
CA PRO A 185 4.94 10.65 -18.18
C PRO A 185 3.42 10.80 -18.14
N SER A 186 2.94 12.02 -18.32
CA SER A 186 1.51 12.32 -18.43
C SER A 186 1.15 12.48 -19.90
N PHE A 187 0.23 11.65 -20.35
CA PHE A 187 -0.30 11.72 -21.71
C PHE A 187 -1.56 12.59 -21.78
N SER A 188 -1.85 13.12 -22.98
CA SER A 188 -3.12 13.82 -23.21
C SER A 188 -4.30 12.86 -22.97
N PRO A 189 -5.38 13.32 -22.29
CA PRO A 189 -6.59 12.52 -22.14
C PRO A 189 -7.24 12.10 -23.45
N THR A 190 -6.94 12.81 -24.54
CA THR A 190 -7.48 12.55 -25.88
C THR A 190 -6.59 11.69 -26.76
N SER A 191 -5.40 11.31 -26.29
CA SER A 191 -4.50 10.45 -27.07
C SER A 191 -4.97 8.99 -27.05
N THR A 192 -4.77 8.28 -28.16
CA THR A 192 -5.07 6.86 -28.25
C THR A 192 -4.00 6.03 -27.53
N LYS A 193 -4.32 4.76 -27.26
CA LYS A 193 -3.37 3.83 -26.63
C LYS A 193 -2.11 3.66 -27.49
N GLU A 194 -2.26 3.55 -28.81
CA GLU A 194 -1.17 3.37 -29.77
C GLU A 194 -0.23 4.58 -29.78
N VAL A 195 -0.78 5.79 -29.72
CA VAL A 195 0.00 7.03 -29.64
C VAL A 195 0.77 7.09 -28.33
N ASN A 196 0.11 6.73 -27.22
CA ASN A 196 0.75 6.71 -25.90
C ASN A 196 1.90 5.69 -25.84
N GLU A 197 1.70 4.51 -26.40
CA GLU A 197 2.72 3.45 -26.47
C GLU A 197 3.92 3.86 -27.34
N THR A 198 3.65 4.44 -28.49
CA THR A 198 4.71 4.98 -29.36
C THR A 198 5.52 6.06 -28.66
N PHE A 199 4.84 7.00 -28.00
CA PHE A 199 5.51 8.07 -27.25
C PHE A 199 6.28 7.54 -26.05
N TYR A 200 5.73 6.55 -25.33
CA TYR A 200 6.44 5.87 -24.26
C TYR A 200 7.75 5.23 -24.74
N ASN A 201 7.72 4.50 -25.87
CA ASN A 201 8.91 3.87 -26.44
C ASN A 201 9.97 4.91 -26.82
N LEU A 202 9.57 6.04 -27.39
CA LEU A 202 10.48 7.15 -27.69
C LEU A 202 11.11 7.75 -26.41
N LEU A 203 10.32 7.89 -25.35
CA LEU A 203 10.82 8.36 -24.05
C LEU A 203 11.78 7.36 -23.43
N HIS A 204 11.48 6.07 -23.50
CA HIS A 204 12.31 5.02 -22.93
C HIS A 204 13.75 5.11 -23.42
N ASP A 205 13.95 5.31 -24.72
CA ASP A 205 15.28 5.45 -25.34
C ASP A 205 16.02 6.72 -24.88
N GLN A 206 15.29 7.77 -24.51
CA GLN A 206 15.84 9.07 -24.11
C GLN A 206 16.08 9.20 -22.59
N TYR A 207 15.52 8.28 -21.79
CA TYR A 207 15.50 8.41 -20.32
C TYR A 207 16.73 7.84 -19.62
N ILE A 208 17.67 7.27 -20.36
CA ILE A 208 18.91 6.70 -19.82
C ILE A 208 19.63 7.74 -18.96
N GLY A 209 19.77 7.46 -17.67
CA GLY A 209 20.47 8.33 -16.72
C GLY A 209 19.66 9.51 -16.13
N ARG A 210 18.37 9.64 -16.46
CA ARG A 210 17.51 10.74 -15.95
C ARG A 210 16.42 10.30 -14.98
N GLY A 211 16.37 9.05 -14.65
CA GLY A 211 15.32 8.40 -13.89
C GLY A 211 14.88 7.12 -14.58
N VAL A 212 13.84 6.48 -14.07
CA VAL A 212 13.34 5.23 -14.65
C VAL A 212 11.87 5.33 -15.00
N LEU A 213 11.51 4.76 -16.14
CA LEU A 213 10.12 4.59 -16.52
C LEU A 213 9.61 3.23 -16.02
N PRO A 214 8.40 3.19 -15.42
CA PRO A 214 7.78 1.91 -15.09
C PRO A 214 7.36 1.20 -16.39
N VAL A 215 7.18 -0.12 -16.35
CA VAL A 215 6.63 -0.83 -17.52
C VAL A 215 5.32 -0.17 -17.99
N PHE A 216 5.11 -0.10 -19.30
CA PHE A 216 3.99 0.65 -19.90
C PHE A 216 2.61 0.30 -19.30
N LYS A 217 2.37 -0.99 -19.04
CA LYS A 217 1.11 -1.48 -18.44
C LYS A 217 0.82 -0.91 -17.05
N HIS A 218 1.83 -0.45 -16.31
CA HIS A 218 1.69 0.09 -14.95
C HIS A 218 1.60 1.62 -14.91
N LEU A 219 1.80 2.31 -16.04
CA LEU A 219 1.78 3.77 -16.12
C LEU A 219 0.51 4.38 -15.52
N GLN A 220 -0.65 3.88 -15.94
CA GLN A 220 -1.93 4.41 -15.42
C GLN A 220 -2.06 4.17 -13.91
N GLY A 221 -1.62 3.00 -13.43
CA GLY A 221 -1.62 2.69 -12.00
C GLY A 221 -0.74 3.66 -11.20
N TRP A 222 0.44 3.98 -11.70
CA TRP A 222 1.32 4.98 -11.08
C TRP A 222 0.72 6.38 -11.10
N LEU A 223 0.11 6.79 -12.21
CA LEU A 223 -0.60 8.07 -12.29
C LEU A 223 -1.74 8.18 -11.27
N ASP A 224 -2.50 7.11 -11.09
CA ASP A 224 -3.60 7.06 -10.12
C ASP A 224 -3.11 7.18 -8.66
N ILE A 225 -1.89 6.74 -8.38
CA ILE A 225 -1.26 6.84 -7.05
C ILE A 225 -0.64 8.23 -6.85
N VAL A 226 0.12 8.71 -7.83
CA VAL A 226 0.93 9.93 -7.69
C VAL A 226 0.08 11.21 -7.80
N ARG A 227 -0.89 11.28 -8.73
CA ARG A 227 -1.71 12.49 -8.96
C ARG A 227 -2.45 13.01 -7.73
N PRO A 228 -3.19 12.18 -6.97
CA PRO A 228 -3.91 12.66 -5.80
C PRO A 228 -3.00 13.18 -4.68
N GLU A 229 -1.73 12.81 -4.72
CA GLU A 229 -0.73 13.11 -3.71
C GLU A 229 0.39 13.99 -4.25
N TYR A 230 0.20 14.58 -5.44
CA TYR A 230 1.25 15.32 -6.15
C TYR A 230 1.93 16.38 -5.28
N GLU A 231 1.16 17.15 -4.54
CA GLU A 231 1.71 18.16 -3.62
C GLU A 231 2.57 17.54 -2.51
N THR A 232 2.27 16.32 -2.11
CA THR A 232 2.94 15.63 -1.02
C THR A 232 4.16 14.83 -1.49
N TRP A 233 4.09 14.22 -2.68
CA TRP A 233 5.23 13.61 -3.36
C TRP A 233 6.13 14.66 -4.01
N GLY A 234 5.54 15.74 -4.48
CA GLY A 234 6.10 16.99 -4.98
C GLY A 234 7.44 16.86 -5.67
N THR A 235 8.43 17.50 -5.08
CA THR A 235 9.80 17.55 -5.59
C THR A 235 10.60 16.25 -5.40
N LYS A 236 10.03 15.21 -4.83
CA LYS A 236 10.71 13.94 -4.51
C LYS A 236 10.57 12.88 -5.59
N LEU A 237 9.58 13.03 -6.49
CA LEU A 237 9.45 12.23 -7.69
C LEU A 237 9.82 13.08 -8.90
N LYS A 238 10.57 12.52 -9.83
CA LYS A 238 11.03 13.21 -11.03
C LYS A 238 10.03 13.12 -12.16
#